data_92a980c90df7c0fea07beb8c6a45a235
#
_entry.id   92a980c90df7c0fea07beb8c6a45a235
#
_cell.length_a   1.000
_cell.length_b   1.000
_cell.length_c   1.000
_cell.angle_alpha   90.00
_cell.angle_beta   90.00
_cell.angle_gamma   90.00
#
_symmetry.space_group_name_H-M   'P 1'
#
loop_
_entity.id
_entity.type
_entity.pdbx_description
1 polymer ?
#
loop_
_entity_poly.entity_id
_entity_poly.type
_entity_poly.pdbx_seq_one_letter_code
_entity_poly.pdbx_strand_id
1 'polypeptide(L)'
;NAVHFNADEGRANVNKDLGFSEEDRIEQARRMGWLCDKVATTGAFVIADFVCPTEETRAAFFAGGPGLLVFVDRITEGRFEDTNHMFVKPTAFDVRVTADGTPEYWAGQLVDLVHVSH
;
A
#
# COMPACT_ATOMS: atom_id res chain seq x y z
N ASN A 1 -8.76 -1.69 16.89
CA ASN A 1 -9.04 -0.56 15.99
C ASN A 1 -8.19 -0.64 14.74
N ALA A 2 -8.80 -0.40 13.60
CA ALA A 2 -8.11 -0.33 12.32
C ALA A 2 -8.43 0.99 11.63
N VAL A 3 -7.41 1.60 11.01
CA VAL A 3 -7.55 2.83 10.24
C VAL A 3 -7.11 2.53 8.81
N HIS A 4 -7.94 2.92 7.86
CA HIS A 4 -7.67 2.70 6.44
C HIS A 4 -7.38 4.03 5.74
N PHE A 5 -6.22 4.12 5.10
CA PHE A 5 -5.84 5.24 4.26
C PHE A 5 -5.85 4.79 2.80
N ASN A 6 -6.64 5.47 1.99
CA ASN A 6 -6.69 5.25 0.56
C ASN A 6 -5.95 6.37 -0.17
N ALA A 7 -5.16 6.03 -1.18
CA ALA A 7 -4.34 7.01 -1.89
C ALA A 7 -5.16 8.06 -2.64
N ASP A 8 -6.30 7.67 -3.19
CA ASP A 8 -7.15 8.63 -3.91
C ASP A 8 -7.73 9.68 -2.96
N GLU A 9 -8.14 9.26 -1.77
CA GLU A 9 -8.57 10.19 -0.71
C GLU A 9 -7.42 11.09 -0.27
N GLY A 10 -6.22 10.53 -0.17
CA GLY A 10 -5.02 11.30 0.17
C GLY A 10 -4.74 12.39 -0.85
N ARG A 11 -4.83 12.07 -2.14
CA ARG A 11 -4.64 13.05 -3.21
C ARG A 11 -5.71 14.12 -3.20
N ALA A 12 -6.95 13.78 -2.87
CA ALA A 12 -8.06 14.72 -2.83
C ALA A 12 -7.98 15.68 -1.65
N ASN A 13 -7.29 15.33 -0.58
CA ASN A 13 -7.29 16.10 0.67
C ASN A 13 -5.91 16.59 1.10
N VAL A 14 -4.99 15.67 1.39
CA VAL A 14 -3.69 15.99 1.99
C VAL A 14 -2.63 16.26 0.92
N ASN A 15 -2.69 15.55 -0.19
CA ASN A 15 -1.67 15.57 -1.24
C ASN A 15 -2.19 16.21 -2.54
N LYS A 16 -3.02 17.24 -2.42
CA LYS A 16 -3.59 17.93 -3.58
C LYS A 16 -2.56 18.53 -4.51
N ASP A 17 -1.39 18.86 -3.99
CA ASP A 17 -0.29 19.45 -4.74
C ASP A 17 0.45 18.45 -5.63
N LEU A 18 0.22 17.14 -5.42
CA LEU A 18 0.98 16.11 -6.12
C LEU A 18 0.24 15.60 -7.36
N GLY A 19 0.99 15.44 -8.44
CA GLY A 19 0.53 14.82 -9.67
C GLY A 19 0.87 13.33 -9.72
N PHE A 20 1.11 12.84 -10.94
CA PHE A 20 1.35 11.41 -11.20
C PHE A 20 2.74 11.13 -11.77
N SER A 21 3.67 12.10 -11.72
CA SER A 21 5.05 11.86 -12.08
C SER A 21 5.69 10.86 -11.11
N GLU A 22 6.79 10.25 -11.50
CA GLU A 22 7.51 9.33 -10.62
C GLU A 22 7.90 9.99 -9.31
N GLU A 23 8.44 11.22 -9.38
CA GLU A 23 8.84 11.98 -8.20
C GLU A 23 7.65 12.27 -7.27
N ASP A 24 6.51 12.66 -7.84
CA ASP A 24 5.30 12.92 -7.06
C ASP A 24 4.75 11.66 -6.43
N ARG A 25 4.83 10.53 -7.10
CA ARG A 25 4.41 9.25 -6.55
C ARG A 25 5.29 8.81 -5.38
N ILE A 26 6.60 9.06 -5.48
CA ILE A 26 7.54 8.79 -4.38
C ILE A 26 7.21 9.68 -3.18
N GLU A 27 6.96 10.96 -3.41
CA GLU A 27 6.61 11.89 -2.32
C GLU A 27 5.27 11.53 -1.68
N GLN A 28 4.28 11.10 -2.47
CA GLN A 28 3.01 10.64 -1.92
C GLN A 28 3.22 9.41 -1.02
N ALA A 29 4.01 8.45 -1.48
CA ALA A 29 4.30 7.26 -0.69
C ALA A 29 5.00 7.62 0.62
N ARG A 30 5.94 8.55 0.58
CA ARG A 30 6.63 9.04 1.77
C ARG A 30 5.66 9.68 2.77
N ARG A 31 4.76 10.56 2.28
CA ARG A 31 3.77 11.23 3.14
C ARG A 31 2.80 10.23 3.76
N MET A 32 2.32 9.28 2.96
CA MET A 32 1.42 8.23 3.46
C MET A 32 2.10 7.36 4.50
N GLY A 33 3.35 6.99 4.28
CA GLY A 33 4.13 6.21 5.23
C GLY A 33 4.30 6.92 6.56
N TRP A 34 4.62 8.20 6.50
CA TRP A 34 4.76 9.02 7.71
C TRP A 34 3.45 9.09 8.50
N LEU A 35 2.34 9.33 7.82
CA LEU A 35 1.02 9.38 8.45
C LEU A 35 0.64 8.04 9.08
N CYS A 36 0.88 6.95 8.35
CA CYS A 36 0.59 5.60 8.85
C CYS A 36 1.42 5.29 10.10
N ASP A 37 2.70 5.63 10.09
CA ASP A 37 3.57 5.40 11.24
C ASP A 37 3.11 6.20 12.46
N LYS A 38 2.67 7.45 12.26
CA LYS A 38 2.12 8.27 13.34
C LYS A 38 0.87 7.67 13.95
N VAL A 39 -0.06 7.22 13.12
CA VAL A 39 -1.30 6.60 13.61
C VAL A 39 -0.99 5.27 14.30
N ALA A 40 -0.05 4.51 13.78
CA ALA A 40 0.34 3.23 14.37
C ALA A 40 0.91 3.39 15.80
N THR A 41 1.50 4.54 16.13
CA THR A 41 1.99 4.79 17.48
C THR A 41 0.89 4.78 18.54
N THR A 42 -0.37 4.92 18.15
CA THR A 42 -1.52 4.85 19.06
C THR A 42 -1.95 3.43 19.37
N GLY A 43 -1.32 2.44 18.75
CA GLY A 43 -1.70 1.03 18.88
C GLY A 43 -2.72 0.55 17.86
N ALA A 44 -3.18 1.42 16.97
CA ALA A 44 -4.13 1.05 15.92
C ALA A 44 -3.42 0.28 14.80
N PHE A 45 -4.15 -0.63 14.15
CA PHE A 45 -3.71 -1.21 12.88
C PHE A 45 -3.96 -0.20 11.77
N VAL A 46 -3.00 -0.03 10.89
CA VAL A 46 -3.10 0.90 9.77
C VAL A 46 -2.99 0.12 8.47
N ILE A 47 -3.95 0.35 7.59
CA ILE A 47 -4.00 -0.25 6.26
C ILE A 47 -3.85 0.88 5.26
N ALA A 48 -2.79 0.84 4.45
CA ALA A 48 -2.59 1.78 3.35
C ALA A 48 -2.88 1.07 2.04
N ASP A 49 -3.72 1.67 1.24
CA ASP A 49 -4.22 1.09 -0.01
C ASP A 49 -3.88 2.04 -1.15
N PHE A 50 -2.95 1.65 -1.99
CA PHE A 50 -2.57 2.42 -3.18
C PHE A 50 -1.74 1.57 -4.13
N VAL A 51 -1.54 2.07 -5.35
CA VAL A 51 -0.83 1.33 -6.39
C VAL A 51 0.63 1.08 -6.01
N CYS A 52 1.32 2.11 -5.53
CA CYS A 52 2.72 2.02 -5.09
C CYS A 52 3.56 1.25 -6.13
N PRO A 53 3.73 1.80 -7.35
CA PRO A 53 4.04 0.99 -8.52
C PRO A 53 5.50 0.54 -8.66
N THR A 54 6.43 1.12 -7.91
CA THR A 54 7.87 0.84 -8.06
C THR A 54 8.53 0.48 -6.74
N GLU A 55 9.74 -0.08 -6.81
CA GLU A 55 10.53 -0.36 -5.62
C GLU A 55 10.84 0.92 -4.85
N GLU A 56 11.09 2.02 -5.56
CA GLU A 56 11.37 3.33 -4.96
C GLU A 56 10.17 3.86 -4.19
N THR A 57 8.95 3.71 -4.72
CA THR A 57 7.74 4.15 -4.02
C THR A 57 7.49 3.30 -2.77
N ARG A 58 7.72 1.98 -2.86
CA ARG A 58 7.57 1.08 -1.71
C ARG A 58 8.59 1.38 -0.63
N ALA A 59 9.84 1.62 -1.01
CA ALA A 59 10.90 2.00 -0.08
C ALA A 59 10.57 3.33 0.61
N ALA A 60 10.03 4.30 -0.12
CA ALA A 60 9.63 5.59 0.45
C ALA A 60 8.52 5.43 1.49
N PHE A 61 7.57 4.54 1.24
CA PHE A 61 6.49 4.26 2.19
C PHE A 61 7.03 3.65 3.49
N PHE A 62 7.97 2.71 3.39
CA PHE A 62 8.52 2.02 4.56
C PHE A 62 9.74 2.73 5.18
N ALA A 63 10.07 3.94 4.74
CA ALA A 63 11.28 4.63 5.19
C ALA A 63 11.31 4.89 6.71
N GLY A 64 10.15 5.03 7.34
CA GLY A 64 10.05 5.32 8.78
C GLY A 64 10.03 4.08 9.67
N GLY A 65 9.87 2.90 9.12
CA GLY A 65 9.80 1.68 9.92
C GLY A 65 9.25 0.49 9.15
N PRO A 66 9.28 -0.68 9.78
CA PRO A 66 8.81 -1.91 9.13
C PRO A 66 7.30 -1.96 9.02
N GLY A 67 6.81 -2.77 8.08
CA GLY A 67 5.41 -3.04 7.88
C GLY A 67 5.26 -4.28 7.02
N LEU A 68 4.01 -4.69 6.78
CA LEU A 68 3.71 -5.83 5.93
C LEU A 68 3.33 -5.35 4.54
N LEU A 69 3.92 -5.96 3.52
CA LEU A 69 3.61 -5.67 2.11
C LEU A 69 2.69 -6.77 1.60
N VAL A 70 1.50 -6.36 1.17
CA VAL A 70 0.53 -7.25 0.55
C VAL A 70 0.48 -6.92 -0.94
N PHE A 71 0.87 -7.88 -1.77
CA PHE A 71 0.84 -7.72 -3.22
C PHE A 71 -0.49 -8.28 -3.74
N VAL A 72 -1.36 -7.38 -4.21
CA VAL A 72 -2.65 -7.78 -4.78
C VAL A 72 -2.45 -8.02 -6.28
N ASP A 73 -2.39 -9.29 -6.67
CA ASP A 73 -2.11 -9.75 -8.03
C ASP A 73 -3.31 -10.50 -8.59
N ARG A 74 -4.43 -9.80 -8.68
CA ARG A 74 -5.71 -10.39 -9.14
C ARG A 74 -6.10 -9.94 -10.53
N ILE A 75 -5.57 -8.80 -11.00
CA ILE A 75 -5.95 -8.18 -12.25
C ILE A 75 -4.69 -7.92 -13.05
N THR A 76 -4.63 -8.42 -14.29
CA THR A 76 -3.49 -8.21 -15.17
C THR A 76 -3.58 -6.91 -15.94
N GLU A 77 -4.80 -6.34 -16.06
CA GLU A 77 -5.03 -5.05 -16.71
C GLU A 77 -5.70 -4.11 -15.70
N GLY A 78 -5.13 -2.95 -15.50
CA GLY A 78 -5.67 -1.94 -14.59
C GLY A 78 -6.53 -0.91 -15.30
N ARG A 79 -7.16 -0.03 -14.51
CA ARG A 79 -7.98 1.07 -15.01
C ARG A 79 -7.15 2.19 -15.63
N PHE A 80 -5.91 2.34 -15.19
CA PHE A 80 -5.04 3.46 -15.54
C PHE A 80 -3.85 2.90 -16.30
N GLU A 81 -3.85 3.12 -17.61
CA GLU A 81 -2.82 2.63 -18.50
C GLU A 81 -1.41 3.07 -18.09
N ASP A 82 -1.26 4.35 -17.76
CA ASP A 82 0.02 4.90 -17.33
C ASP A 82 0.55 4.19 -16.08
N THR A 83 -0.32 3.90 -15.14
CA THR A 83 0.03 3.18 -13.92
C THR A 83 0.46 1.76 -14.23
N ASN A 84 -0.22 1.09 -15.16
CA ASN A 84 0.16 -0.26 -15.57
C ASN A 84 1.54 -0.32 -16.20
N HIS A 85 1.89 0.68 -17.03
CA HIS A 85 3.22 0.76 -17.63
C HIS A 85 4.32 1.02 -16.61
N MET A 86 4.00 1.77 -15.57
CA MET A 86 4.94 2.10 -14.51
C MET A 86 5.11 0.97 -13.49
N PHE A 87 4.10 0.11 -13.35
CA PHE A 87 4.06 -0.89 -12.28
C PHE A 87 5.12 -1.98 -12.46
N VAL A 88 5.98 -2.10 -11.46
CA VAL A 88 6.97 -3.17 -11.36
C VAL A 88 6.54 -4.10 -10.24
N LYS A 89 6.28 -5.36 -10.57
CA LYS A 89 5.86 -6.36 -9.57
C LYS A 89 6.91 -6.50 -8.47
N PRO A 90 6.50 -6.50 -7.19
CA PRO A 90 7.45 -6.72 -6.12
C PRO A 90 8.03 -8.13 -6.18
N THR A 91 9.32 -8.25 -5.92
CA THR A 91 9.99 -9.56 -5.80
C THR A 91 9.99 -10.07 -4.37
N ALA A 92 9.80 -9.16 -3.41
CA ALA A 92 9.68 -9.49 -2.00
C ALA A 92 8.35 -8.94 -1.45
N PHE A 93 7.59 -9.80 -0.80
CA PHE A 93 6.30 -9.44 -0.22
C PHE A 93 5.97 -10.41 0.91
N ASP A 94 5.06 -10.01 1.79
CA ASP A 94 4.63 -10.85 2.90
C ASP A 94 3.46 -11.75 2.51
N VAL A 95 2.54 -11.22 1.69
CA VAL A 95 1.41 -11.97 1.16
C VAL A 95 1.18 -11.58 -0.29
N ARG A 96 0.92 -12.56 -1.14
CA ARG A 96 0.48 -12.34 -2.51
C ARG A 96 -0.97 -12.79 -2.64
N VAL A 97 -1.86 -11.85 -2.92
CA VAL A 97 -3.29 -12.12 -3.11
C VAL A 97 -3.54 -12.37 -4.59
N THR A 98 -4.07 -13.55 -4.92
CA THR A 98 -4.33 -13.93 -6.30
C THR A 98 -5.85 -14.04 -6.56
N ALA A 99 -6.22 -14.35 -7.80
CA ALA A 99 -7.63 -14.57 -8.17
C ALA A 99 -8.18 -15.91 -7.69
N ASP A 100 -7.34 -16.76 -7.10
CA ASP A 100 -7.72 -18.13 -6.73
C ASP A 100 -8.53 -18.25 -5.43
N GLY A 101 -8.65 -17.19 -4.66
CA GLY A 101 -9.40 -17.21 -3.40
C GLY A 101 -10.46 -16.12 -3.35
N THR A 102 -11.35 -16.23 -2.37
CA THR A 102 -12.34 -15.19 -2.11
C THR A 102 -11.70 -14.07 -1.28
N PRO A 103 -12.30 -12.85 -1.28
CA PRO A 103 -11.84 -11.78 -0.40
C PRO A 103 -11.81 -12.21 1.07
N GLU A 104 -12.79 -13.00 1.52
CA GLU A 104 -12.88 -13.49 2.89
C GLU A 104 -11.73 -14.44 3.24
N TYR A 105 -11.36 -15.30 2.31
CA TYR A 105 -10.22 -16.20 2.48
C TYR A 105 -8.93 -15.41 2.70
N TRP A 106 -8.66 -14.43 1.82
CA TRP A 106 -7.44 -13.64 1.91
C TRP A 106 -7.44 -12.72 3.13
N ALA A 107 -8.60 -12.17 3.52
CA ALA A 107 -8.71 -11.39 4.74
C ALA A 107 -8.35 -12.24 5.96
N GLY A 108 -8.79 -13.50 6.00
CA GLY A 108 -8.44 -14.43 7.06
C GLY A 108 -6.94 -14.69 7.13
N GLN A 109 -6.28 -14.88 5.98
CA GLN A 109 -4.83 -15.06 5.92
C GLN A 109 -4.08 -13.84 6.47
N LEU A 110 -4.54 -12.63 6.15
CA LEU A 110 -3.93 -11.40 6.64
C LEU A 110 -4.11 -11.24 8.15
N VAL A 111 -5.27 -11.54 8.67
CA VAL A 111 -5.54 -11.48 10.12
C VAL A 111 -4.62 -12.44 10.87
N ASP A 112 -4.46 -13.67 10.38
CA ASP A 112 -3.57 -14.65 10.99
C ASP A 112 -2.12 -14.17 10.98
N LEU A 113 -1.66 -13.60 9.86
CA LEU A 113 -0.30 -13.08 9.74
C LEU A 113 -0.05 -11.93 10.72
N VAL A 114 -1.00 -11.02 10.86
CA VAL A 114 -0.90 -9.89 11.78
C VAL A 114 -0.80 -10.39 13.23
N HIS A 115 -1.61 -11.38 13.61
CA HIS A 115 -1.56 -11.95 14.95
C HIS A 115 -0.21 -12.62 15.25
N VAL A 116 0.38 -13.28 14.26
CA VAL A 116 1.70 -13.91 14.42
C VAL A 116 2.80 -12.86 14.55
N SER A 117 2.68 -11.75 13.82
CA SER A 117 3.69 -10.68 13.76
C SER A 117 3.64 -9.74 14.98
N HIS A 118 2.59 -9.80 15.74
CA HIS A 118 2.39 -8.99 16.94
C HIS A 118 2.28 -9.87 18.18
#